data_5eb15af5e053b356f20fa4777a3387f9
#
_entry.id   5eb15af5e053b356f20fa4777a3387f9
#
_cell.length_a   1.000
_cell.length_b   1.000
_cell.length_c   1.000
_cell.angle_alpha   90.00
_cell.angle_beta   90.00
_cell.angle_gamma   90.00
#
_symmetry.space_group_name_H-M   'P 1'
#
loop_
_entity.id
_entity.type
_entity.pdbx_description
1 polymer ?
#
loop_
_entity_poly.entity_id
_entity_poly.type
_entity_poly.pdbx_seq_one_letter_code
_entity_poly.pdbx_strand_id
1 'polypeptide(L)'
;MSDAKADNPTTAAPQAAAGPAAEAQTQAQQPMQVQVNDENAMATYANFCRVTGSPEELIVDFGLNPQPIGVPKDPIQVKQRIIVNFYTAKRLLAALQMSIARHEAVFGVLETDINKRVRPGLAQQQQAAQQKN
;
A
#
# COMPACT_ATOMS: atom_id res chain seq x y z
N MET A 1 -31.98 -15.40 92.64
CA MET A 1 -32.80 -16.31 91.84
C MET A 1 -32.91 -15.78 90.47
N SER A 2 -32.50 -16.59 89.52
CA SER A 2 -32.88 -16.70 88.08
C SER A 2 -32.50 -15.51 87.19
N ASP A 3 -31.44 -15.62 86.52
CA ASP A 3 -31.26 -16.13 85.18
C ASP A 3 -32.07 -15.42 84.08
N ALA A 4 -31.41 -14.61 83.32
CA ALA A 4 -31.86 -14.27 81.99
C ALA A 4 -30.67 -14.22 81.03
N LYS A 5 -30.62 -15.25 80.24
CA LYS A 5 -29.69 -15.51 79.20
C LYS A 5 -29.99 -14.59 78.00
N ALA A 6 -29.02 -13.86 77.55
CA ALA A 6 -29.11 -13.08 76.34
C ALA A 6 -28.63 -13.90 75.15
N ASP A 7 -29.55 -14.20 74.25
CA ASP A 7 -29.26 -14.77 72.93
C ASP A 7 -28.93 -13.67 71.94
N ASN A 8 -27.76 -13.85 71.36
CA ASN A 8 -27.27 -13.00 70.29
C ASN A 8 -27.65 -13.65 68.91
N PRO A 9 -28.37 -12.98 68.03
CA PRO A 9 -28.55 -13.47 66.67
C PRO A 9 -27.43 -12.92 65.80
N THR A 10 -26.60 -13.83 65.37
CA THR A 10 -25.63 -13.61 64.29
C THR A 10 -26.33 -13.25 63.01
N THR A 11 -26.14 -12.03 62.55
CA THR A 11 -26.58 -11.60 61.23
C THR A 11 -25.59 -12.11 60.19
N ALA A 12 -25.96 -13.11 59.46
CA ALA A 12 -25.25 -13.59 58.32
C ALA A 12 -25.41 -12.59 57.14
N ALA A 13 -24.30 -12.03 56.68
CA ALA A 13 -24.30 -11.26 55.45
C ALA A 13 -24.48 -12.17 54.24
N PRO A 14 -25.28 -11.78 53.24
CA PRO A 14 -25.38 -12.56 52.03
C PRO A 14 -24.09 -12.40 51.20
N GLN A 15 -23.42 -13.50 50.95
CA GLN A 15 -22.35 -13.57 49.96
C GLN A 15 -22.95 -13.33 48.56
N ALA A 16 -22.56 -12.24 47.94
CA ALA A 16 -22.80 -12.01 46.53
C ALA A 16 -22.00 -13.04 45.75
N ALA A 17 -22.67 -13.94 45.07
CA ALA A 17 -22.06 -14.82 44.12
C ALA A 17 -21.57 -13.98 42.92
N ALA A 18 -20.26 -13.82 42.82
CA ALA A 18 -19.65 -13.32 41.61
C ALA A 18 -19.82 -14.37 40.52
N GLY A 19 -20.73 -14.11 39.59
CA GLY A 19 -20.84 -14.88 38.37
C GLY A 19 -19.53 -14.74 37.56
N PRO A 20 -19.15 -15.78 36.79
CA PRO A 20 -17.96 -15.70 35.96
C PRO A 20 -18.11 -14.56 34.95
N ALA A 21 -17.19 -13.63 34.99
CA ALA A 21 -17.04 -12.63 33.96
C ALA A 21 -16.87 -13.38 32.63
N ALA A 22 -17.81 -13.24 31.72
CA ALA A 22 -17.67 -13.71 30.37
C ALA A 22 -16.50 -12.92 29.78
N GLU A 23 -15.36 -13.57 29.68
CA GLU A 23 -14.27 -13.11 28.87
C GLU A 23 -14.79 -13.04 27.43
N ALA A 24 -15.16 -11.86 26.99
CA ALA A 24 -15.37 -11.57 25.60
C ALA A 24 -14.03 -11.78 24.92
N GLN A 25 -13.79 -13.01 24.45
CA GLN A 25 -12.72 -13.29 23.53
C GLN A 25 -13.00 -12.46 22.29
N THR A 26 -12.33 -11.32 22.19
CA THR A 26 -12.20 -10.58 20.96
C THR A 26 -11.42 -11.52 20.03
N GLN A 27 -12.14 -12.33 19.27
CA GLN A 27 -11.58 -13.06 18.16
C GLN A 27 -11.05 -11.97 17.22
N ALA A 28 -9.72 -11.79 17.25
CA ALA A 28 -9.04 -11.02 16.24
C ALA A 28 -9.40 -11.67 14.91
N GLN A 29 -10.26 -10.99 14.14
CA GLN A 29 -10.58 -11.39 12.77
C GLN A 29 -9.26 -11.44 12.02
N GLN A 30 -8.77 -12.65 11.75
CA GLN A 30 -7.64 -12.83 10.86
C GLN A 30 -8.02 -12.15 9.54
N PRO A 31 -7.15 -11.31 8.99
CA PRO A 31 -7.43 -10.68 7.72
C PRO A 31 -7.74 -11.79 6.71
N MET A 32 -8.93 -11.74 6.12
CA MET A 32 -9.34 -12.68 5.08
C MET A 32 -8.32 -12.58 3.95
N GLN A 33 -7.44 -13.58 3.84
CA GLN A 33 -6.50 -13.65 2.73
C GLN A 33 -7.29 -14.02 1.47
N VAL A 34 -7.35 -13.08 0.54
CA VAL A 34 -7.88 -13.35 -0.80
C VAL A 34 -6.93 -14.31 -1.50
N GLN A 35 -7.44 -15.47 -1.91
CA GLN A 35 -6.67 -16.39 -2.74
C GLN A 35 -6.63 -15.84 -4.17
N VAL A 36 -5.42 -15.73 -4.72
CA VAL A 36 -5.19 -15.25 -6.09
C VAL A 36 -4.61 -16.41 -6.89
N ASN A 37 -5.20 -16.66 -8.06
CA ASN A 37 -4.63 -17.57 -9.05
C ASN A 37 -4.04 -16.73 -10.18
N ASP A 38 -2.74 -16.82 -10.40
CA ASP A 38 -1.97 -16.09 -11.41
C ASP A 38 -1.35 -17.00 -12.49
N GLU A 39 -1.75 -18.27 -12.56
CA GLU A 39 -1.22 -19.27 -13.50
C GLU A 39 -1.26 -18.80 -14.98
N ASN A 40 -2.28 -18.02 -15.33
CA ASN A 40 -2.46 -17.50 -16.68
C ASN A 40 -2.13 -16.00 -16.81
N ALA A 41 -1.49 -15.41 -15.80
CA ALA A 41 -1.11 -14.01 -15.84
C ALA A 41 0.01 -13.79 -16.85
N MET A 42 -0.19 -12.86 -17.78
CA MET A 42 0.83 -12.48 -18.74
C MET A 42 1.72 -11.38 -18.14
N ALA A 43 3.00 -11.66 -18.05
CA ALA A 43 3.99 -10.66 -17.63
C ALA A 43 4.41 -9.79 -18.83
N THR A 44 4.32 -8.47 -18.67
CA THR A 44 4.77 -7.50 -19.66
C THR A 44 5.66 -6.47 -19.01
N TYR A 45 6.83 -6.24 -19.58
CA TYR A 45 7.71 -5.15 -19.14
C TYR A 45 7.23 -3.82 -19.72
N ALA A 46 7.21 -2.79 -18.89
CA ALA A 46 6.91 -1.42 -19.29
C ALA A 46 7.83 -0.44 -18.56
N ASN A 47 8.33 0.56 -19.28
CA ASN A 47 9.07 1.70 -18.73
C ASN A 47 8.36 3.04 -18.97
N PHE A 48 7.14 2.98 -19.47
CA PHE A 48 6.26 4.13 -19.69
C PHE A 48 4.87 3.81 -19.16
N CYS A 49 4.27 4.77 -18.50
CA CYS A 49 2.86 4.71 -18.14
C CYS A 49 2.20 6.07 -18.40
N ARG A 50 0.94 6.02 -18.78
CA ARG A 50 0.06 7.18 -18.91
C ARG A 50 -1.24 6.90 -18.20
N VAL A 51 -1.73 7.89 -17.44
CA VAL A 51 -3.00 7.82 -16.76
C VAL A 51 -3.94 8.85 -17.38
N THR A 52 -5.10 8.37 -17.81
CA THR A 52 -6.21 9.20 -18.30
C THR A 52 -7.50 8.72 -17.65
N GLY A 53 -8.60 9.41 -17.85
CA GLY A 53 -9.86 8.96 -17.23
C GLY A 53 -11.07 9.69 -17.76
N SER A 54 -12.21 9.10 -17.46
CA SER A 54 -13.55 9.66 -17.54
C SER A 54 -14.02 10.01 -16.11
N PRO A 55 -15.23 10.56 -15.93
CA PRO A 55 -15.79 10.75 -14.59
C PRO A 55 -15.96 9.46 -13.77
N GLU A 56 -16.05 8.31 -14.42
CA GLU A 56 -16.36 7.02 -13.76
C GLU A 56 -15.17 6.06 -13.74
N GLU A 57 -14.27 6.14 -14.70
CA GLU A 57 -13.20 5.17 -14.93
C GLU A 57 -11.85 5.83 -15.10
N LEU A 58 -10.84 5.17 -14.60
CA LEU A 58 -9.45 5.51 -14.78
C LEU A 58 -8.81 4.51 -15.75
N ILE A 59 -8.09 5.04 -16.73
CA ILE A 59 -7.39 4.26 -17.75
C ILE A 59 -5.89 4.37 -17.50
N VAL A 60 -5.23 3.24 -17.30
CA VAL A 60 -3.78 3.15 -17.17
C VAL A 60 -3.21 2.45 -18.38
N ASP A 61 -2.41 3.17 -19.14
CA ASP A 61 -1.68 2.66 -20.30
C ASP A 61 -0.25 2.36 -19.90
N PHE A 62 0.24 1.19 -20.26
CA PHE A 62 1.62 0.79 -20.12
C PHE A 62 2.25 0.58 -21.50
N GLY A 63 3.49 1.02 -21.64
CA GLY A 63 4.19 0.92 -22.93
C GLY A 63 5.69 0.81 -22.76
N LEU A 64 6.37 0.62 -23.88
CA LEU A 64 7.80 0.62 -23.95
C LEU A 64 8.28 1.89 -24.67
N ASN A 65 9.01 2.72 -23.94
CA ASN A 65 9.72 3.85 -24.51
C ASN A 65 11.15 3.40 -24.85
N PRO A 66 11.51 3.27 -26.14
CA PRO A 66 12.87 2.87 -26.53
C PRO A 66 13.91 3.99 -26.34
N GLN A 67 13.44 5.24 -26.17
CA GLN A 67 14.27 6.41 -25.95
C GLN A 67 13.96 7.04 -24.59
N PRO A 68 14.48 6.49 -23.47
CA PRO A 68 14.14 6.96 -22.13
C PRO A 68 14.72 8.34 -21.78
N ILE A 69 15.69 8.83 -22.56
CA ILE A 69 16.34 10.14 -22.38
C ILE A 69 15.94 11.05 -23.53
N GLY A 70 15.47 12.25 -23.20
CA GLY A 70 14.98 13.23 -24.17
C GLY A 70 13.54 12.96 -24.61
N VAL A 71 13.13 13.61 -25.69
CA VAL A 71 11.80 13.45 -26.26
C VAL A 71 11.84 12.33 -27.30
N PRO A 72 10.99 11.29 -27.17
CA PRO A 72 10.93 10.23 -28.17
C PRO A 72 10.59 10.78 -29.55
N LYS A 73 11.32 10.34 -30.58
CA LYS A 73 11.09 10.71 -31.99
C LYS A 73 9.83 10.07 -32.54
N ASP A 74 9.59 8.81 -32.15
CA ASP A 74 8.44 8.04 -32.58
C ASP A 74 7.39 7.94 -31.45
N PRO A 75 6.09 7.79 -31.80
CA PRO A 75 5.05 7.57 -30.80
C PRO A 75 5.31 6.33 -29.96
N ILE A 76 5.17 6.44 -28.64
CA ILE A 76 5.30 5.31 -27.73
C ILE A 76 4.13 4.36 -27.94
N GLN A 77 4.43 3.10 -28.23
CA GLN A 77 3.43 2.06 -28.41
C GLN A 77 2.89 1.58 -27.06
N VAL A 78 1.59 1.74 -26.86
CA VAL A 78 0.89 1.15 -25.72
C VAL A 78 0.80 -0.36 -25.94
N LYS A 79 1.30 -1.13 -24.97
CA LYS A 79 1.30 -2.59 -24.99
C LYS A 79 0.17 -3.18 -24.16
N GLN A 80 -0.21 -2.51 -23.10
CA GLN A 80 -1.27 -2.94 -22.19
C GLN A 80 -2.08 -1.73 -21.75
N ARG A 81 -3.41 -1.88 -21.80
CA ARG A 81 -4.35 -0.92 -21.23
C ARG A 81 -5.16 -1.60 -20.15
N ILE A 82 -5.24 -0.98 -18.99
CA ILE A 82 -6.06 -1.44 -17.87
C ILE A 82 -7.06 -0.33 -17.55
N ILE A 83 -8.33 -0.69 -17.50
CA ILE A 83 -9.41 0.22 -17.13
C ILE A 83 -9.94 -0.21 -15.77
N VAL A 84 -10.00 0.70 -14.83
CA VAL A 84 -10.46 0.46 -13.47
C VAL A 84 -11.41 1.56 -13.04
N ASN A 85 -12.35 1.24 -12.14
CA ASN A 85 -13.12 2.27 -11.46
C ASN A 85 -12.24 3.03 -10.45
N PHE A 86 -12.66 4.21 -10.02
CA PHE A 86 -11.89 5.04 -9.11
C PHE A 86 -11.68 4.44 -7.71
N TYR A 87 -12.55 3.54 -7.26
CA TYR A 87 -12.34 2.83 -5.98
C TYR A 87 -11.16 1.87 -6.06
N THR A 88 -11.06 1.13 -7.15
CA THR A 88 -9.91 0.25 -7.43
C THR A 88 -8.64 1.06 -7.66
N ALA A 89 -8.73 2.16 -8.40
CA ALA A 89 -7.62 3.08 -8.62
C ALA A 89 -7.05 3.64 -7.31
N LYS A 90 -7.91 4.03 -6.37
CA LYS A 90 -7.49 4.52 -5.05
C LYS A 90 -6.79 3.44 -4.21
N ARG A 91 -7.27 2.19 -4.27
CA ARG A 91 -6.61 1.06 -3.61
C ARG A 91 -5.25 0.77 -4.24
N LEU A 92 -5.14 0.82 -5.56
CA LEU A 92 -3.89 0.66 -6.30
C LEU A 92 -2.88 1.74 -5.89
N LEU A 93 -3.30 3.00 -5.84
CA LEU A 93 -2.44 4.11 -5.40
C LEU A 93 -1.86 3.85 -4.01
N ALA A 94 -2.68 3.45 -3.05
CA ALA A 94 -2.24 3.15 -1.69
C ALA A 94 -1.25 1.97 -1.65
N ALA A 95 -1.51 0.92 -2.43
CA ALA A 95 -0.62 -0.24 -2.53
C ALA A 95 0.73 0.11 -3.14
N LEU A 96 0.74 0.92 -4.21
CA LEU A 96 1.96 1.41 -4.85
C LEU A 96 2.77 2.29 -3.91
N GLN A 97 2.15 3.24 -3.23
CA GLN A 97 2.82 4.11 -2.24
C GLN A 97 3.49 3.29 -1.15
N MET A 98 2.79 2.29 -0.61
CA MET A 98 3.34 1.42 0.44
C MET A 98 4.51 0.58 -0.07
N SER A 99 4.42 0.03 -1.28
CA SER A 99 5.47 -0.79 -1.89
C SER A 99 6.72 0.02 -2.18
N ILE A 100 6.57 1.23 -2.72
CA ILE A 100 7.67 2.15 -2.99
C ILE A 100 8.34 2.57 -1.68
N ALA A 101 7.56 2.98 -0.67
CA ALA A 101 8.11 3.38 0.62
C ALA A 101 8.92 2.26 1.29
N ARG A 102 8.46 1.01 1.21
CA ARG A 102 9.22 -0.15 1.71
C ARG A 102 10.53 -0.36 0.95
N HIS A 103 10.50 -0.21 -0.37
CA HIS A 103 11.70 -0.30 -1.19
C HIS A 103 12.72 0.78 -0.82
N GLU A 104 12.27 2.03 -0.73
CA GLU A 104 13.12 3.18 -0.39
C GLU A 104 13.71 3.09 1.02
N ALA A 105 12.97 2.50 1.97
CA ALA A 105 13.48 2.28 3.32
C ALA A 105 14.69 1.32 3.36
N VAL A 106 14.79 0.38 2.42
CA VAL A 106 15.86 -0.61 2.35
C VAL A 106 16.99 -0.16 1.42
N PHE A 107 16.65 0.40 0.26
CA PHE A 107 17.59 0.67 -0.83
C PHE A 107 17.89 2.16 -1.03
N GLY A 108 17.22 3.04 -0.32
CA GLY A 108 17.33 4.49 -0.45
C GLY A 108 16.31 5.07 -1.41
N VAL A 109 16.21 6.41 -1.39
CA VAL A 109 15.23 7.17 -2.19
C VAL A 109 15.43 6.94 -3.68
N LEU A 110 14.34 6.66 -4.38
CA LEU A 110 14.33 6.51 -5.83
C LEU A 110 14.29 7.90 -6.50
N GLU A 111 15.41 8.30 -7.07
CA GLU A 111 15.47 9.52 -7.87
C GLU A 111 14.83 9.28 -9.25
N THR A 112 13.72 9.93 -9.50
CA THR A 112 12.97 9.82 -10.76
C THR A 112 13.47 10.77 -11.84
N ASP A 113 14.14 11.87 -11.46
CA ASP A 113 14.81 12.76 -12.41
C ASP A 113 16.12 12.15 -12.90
N ILE A 114 16.16 11.82 -14.18
CA ILE A 114 17.33 11.19 -14.79
C ILE A 114 18.58 12.09 -14.73
N ASN A 115 18.41 13.41 -14.79
CA ASN A 115 19.52 14.35 -14.77
C ASN A 115 20.20 14.37 -13.39
N LYS A 116 19.48 14.10 -12.33
CA LYS A 116 20.02 14.00 -10.97
C LYS A 116 20.71 12.67 -10.71
N ARG A 117 20.42 11.63 -11.52
CA ARG A 117 21.11 10.34 -11.43
C ARG A 117 22.48 10.32 -12.11
N VAL A 118 22.73 11.24 -13.03
CA VAL A 118 24.01 11.36 -13.72
C VAL A 118 25.04 11.97 -12.77
N ARG A 119 26.22 11.37 -12.68
CA ARG A 119 27.31 11.90 -11.83
C ARG A 119 27.67 13.32 -12.26
N PRO A 120 27.87 14.25 -11.28
CA PRO A 120 28.37 15.58 -11.58
C PRO A 120 29.68 15.49 -12.39
N GLY A 121 29.78 16.21 -13.48
CA GLY A 121 30.94 16.13 -14.42
C GLY A 121 30.64 15.38 -15.71
N LEU A 122 29.89 14.29 -15.69
CA LEU A 122 29.45 13.62 -16.93
C LEU A 122 28.28 14.35 -17.58
N ALA A 123 27.39 14.95 -16.77
CA ALA A 123 26.29 15.76 -17.27
C ALA A 123 26.79 17.00 -18.06
N GLN A 124 27.85 17.63 -17.60
CA GLN A 124 28.47 18.79 -18.29
C GLN A 124 29.13 18.40 -19.60
N GLN A 125 29.76 17.25 -19.68
CA GLN A 125 30.39 16.73 -20.91
C GLN A 125 29.34 16.41 -21.99
N GLN A 126 28.19 15.86 -21.60
CA GLN A 126 27.10 15.56 -22.54
C GLN A 126 26.42 16.83 -23.06
N GLN A 127 26.24 17.88 -22.24
CA GLN A 127 25.74 19.14 -22.70
C GLN A 127 26.70 19.87 -23.64
N ALA A 128 27.99 19.82 -23.38
CA ALA A 128 29.02 20.40 -24.25
C ALA A 128 29.12 19.68 -25.60
N ALA A 129 28.88 18.36 -25.63
CA ALA A 129 28.86 17.58 -26.86
C ALA A 129 27.64 17.88 -27.74
N GLN A 130 26.51 18.19 -27.15
CA GLN A 130 25.26 18.54 -27.86
C GLN A 130 25.27 19.96 -28.44
N GLN A 131 26.07 20.85 -27.91
CA GLN A 131 26.20 22.23 -28.42
C GLN A 131 27.21 22.36 -29.58
N LYS A 132 27.93 21.30 -29.92
CA LYS A 132 28.93 21.30 -31.02
C LYS A 132 28.44 20.68 -32.34
N ASN A 133 27.14 20.31 -32.43
CA ASN A 133 26.55 19.81 -33.68
C ASN A 133 25.56 20.78 -34.28
#